data_705d553badfb41bac00ed4493f3ae834
#
_entry.id   705d553badfb41bac00ed4493f3ae834
#
_cell.length_a   1.000
_cell.length_b   1.000
_cell.length_c   1.000
_cell.angle_alpha   90.00
_cell.angle_beta   90.00
_cell.angle_gamma   90.00
#
_symmetry.space_group_name_H-M   'P 1'
#
loop_
_entity.id
_entity.type
_entity.pdbx_description
1 polymer ?
#
loop_
_entity_poly.entity_id
_entity_poly.type
_entity_poly.pdbx_seq_one_letter_code
_entity_poly.pdbx_strand_id
1 'polypeptide(L)'
;TLGGAEVRPIDMARAFGVFGQEGIAYDMLPIRSITDSQGQNIFEASPSEGKRVLDTEVARKINSILSDNAARTPIFGPRSPLAFPPGKAVAAKTGTSQDFNDAWTVGYTPSISAAVWVGNNDNSPMTVGSDGIFVAAPIWRSFIDASGFGNPESSFVAYTPISPVSPLPVRPPGITLASIEKKTVYLDKKTGREIPEGEVKKMKKKRY
;
A
#
# COMPACT_ATOMS: atom_id res chain seq x y z
N THR A 1 6.98 -5.58 -9.78
CA THR A 1 6.13 -4.38 -9.69
C THR A 1 4.92 -4.61 -8.79
N LEU A 2 4.39 -5.82 -8.72
CA LEU A 2 3.20 -6.16 -7.92
C LEU A 2 3.51 -6.87 -6.58
N GLY A 3 4.74 -6.74 -6.08
CA GLY A 3 5.10 -7.27 -4.78
C GLY A 3 5.53 -8.73 -4.80
N GLY A 4 6.50 -9.09 -5.63
CA GLY A 4 7.07 -10.45 -5.67
C GLY A 4 8.40 -10.59 -4.93
N ALA A 5 8.84 -9.57 -4.20
CA ALA A 5 10.06 -9.60 -3.42
C ALA A 5 9.75 -9.76 -1.92
N GLU A 6 10.55 -10.55 -1.23
CA GLU A 6 10.48 -10.70 0.22
C GLU A 6 10.88 -9.39 0.91
N VAL A 7 10.12 -9.00 1.93
CA VAL A 7 10.38 -7.79 2.73
C VAL A 7 10.09 -8.08 4.21
N ARG A 8 10.88 -7.49 5.09
CA ARG A 8 10.62 -7.62 6.53
C ARG A 8 9.50 -6.66 6.96
N PRO A 9 8.59 -7.05 7.86
CA PRO A 9 7.54 -6.15 8.37
C PRO A 9 8.08 -4.83 8.92
N ILE A 10 9.22 -4.86 9.60
CA ILE A 10 9.84 -3.64 10.15
C ILE A 10 10.28 -2.66 9.06
N ASP A 11 10.77 -3.17 7.92
CA ASP A 11 11.17 -2.32 6.80
C ASP A 11 9.94 -1.70 6.13
N MET A 12 8.83 -2.44 6.04
CA MET A 12 7.55 -1.91 5.55
C MET A 12 6.99 -0.83 6.47
N ALA A 13 7.00 -1.06 7.78
CA ALA A 13 6.57 -0.04 8.75
C ALA A 13 7.41 1.23 8.61
N ARG A 14 8.75 1.09 8.52
CA ARG A 14 9.67 2.21 8.32
C ARG A 14 9.40 2.95 7.02
N ALA A 15 9.24 2.23 5.91
CA ALA A 15 8.99 2.83 4.59
C ALA A 15 7.67 3.63 4.56
N PHE A 16 6.61 3.10 5.16
CA PHE A 16 5.33 3.79 5.24
C PHE A 16 5.37 4.97 6.23
N GLY A 17 6.17 4.88 7.28
CA GLY A 17 6.42 5.98 8.21
C GLY A 17 6.98 7.23 7.51
N VAL A 18 7.75 7.06 6.42
CA VAL A 18 8.26 8.17 5.61
C VAL A 18 7.13 9.06 5.09
N PHE A 19 6.00 8.48 4.70
CA PHE A 19 4.85 9.28 4.24
C PHE A 19 4.26 10.11 5.39
N GLY A 20 4.11 9.51 6.59
CA GLY A 20 3.64 10.21 7.79
C GLY A 20 4.54 11.35 8.22
N GLN A 21 5.84 11.22 7.93
CA GLN A 21 6.89 12.21 8.22
C GLN A 21 7.20 13.12 7.01
N GLU A 22 6.24 13.33 6.12
CA GLU A 22 6.35 14.25 4.99
C GLU A 22 7.57 14.00 4.08
N GLY A 23 7.96 12.73 3.91
CA GLY A 23 9.07 12.33 3.05
C GLY A 23 10.42 12.24 3.75
N ILE A 24 10.47 12.30 5.08
CA ILE A 24 11.70 12.17 5.86
C ILE A 24 11.82 10.74 6.40
N ALA A 25 12.95 10.10 6.15
CA ALA A 25 13.34 8.82 6.74
C ALA A 25 14.24 9.04 7.94
N TYR A 26 13.97 8.31 9.01
CA TYR A 26 14.80 8.25 10.21
C TYR A 26 15.47 6.89 10.34
N ASP A 27 16.64 6.84 10.97
CA ASP A 27 17.27 5.58 11.31
C ASP A 27 16.54 4.89 12.44
N MET A 28 16.55 3.55 12.41
CA MET A 28 15.98 2.76 13.49
C MET A 28 16.88 2.84 14.71
N LEU A 29 16.27 3.13 15.86
CA LEU A 29 16.92 3.09 17.16
C LEU A 29 16.31 1.93 17.97
N PRO A 30 16.86 0.72 17.86
CA PRO A 30 16.31 -0.47 18.55
C PRO A 30 16.45 -0.40 20.08
N ILE A 31 17.43 0.37 20.56
CA ILE A 31 17.65 0.63 21.98
C ILE A 31 17.68 2.14 22.18
N ARG A 32 16.73 2.66 22.92
CA ARG A 32 16.66 4.08 23.23
C ARG A 32 17.55 4.45 24.40
N SER A 33 17.50 3.68 25.48
CA SER A 33 18.32 3.89 26.66
C SER A 33 18.57 2.58 27.38
N ILE A 34 19.65 2.53 28.13
CA ILE A 34 19.99 1.42 29.03
C ILE A 34 20.24 2.02 30.41
N THR A 35 19.53 1.49 31.41
CA THR A 35 19.73 1.88 32.82
C THR A 35 20.28 0.69 33.62
N ASP A 36 21.11 0.95 34.62
CA ASP A 36 21.58 -0.08 35.56
C ASP A 36 20.51 -0.45 36.59
N SER A 37 20.84 -1.35 37.50
CA SER A 37 19.95 -1.80 38.58
C SER A 37 19.65 -0.72 39.63
N GLN A 38 20.38 0.39 39.61
CA GLN A 38 20.21 1.54 40.50
C GLN A 38 19.41 2.67 39.81
N GLY A 39 19.01 2.45 38.56
CA GLY A 39 18.26 3.43 37.76
C GLY A 39 19.15 4.50 37.10
N GLN A 40 20.49 4.34 37.13
CA GLN A 40 21.38 5.28 36.44
C GLN A 40 21.40 4.97 34.96
N ASN A 41 21.30 6.03 34.13
CA ASN A 41 21.39 5.90 32.68
C ASN A 41 22.83 5.66 32.26
N ILE A 42 23.13 4.48 31.70
CA ILE A 42 24.45 4.10 31.20
C ILE A 42 24.59 4.23 29.67
N PHE A 43 23.46 4.37 28.97
CA PHE A 43 23.44 4.63 27.55
C PHE A 43 22.16 5.36 27.17
N GLU A 44 22.28 6.37 26.31
CA GLU A 44 21.13 7.02 25.66
C GLU A 44 21.46 7.23 24.19
N ALA A 45 20.57 6.74 23.33
CA ALA A 45 20.72 6.91 21.89
C ALA A 45 20.43 8.36 21.48
N SER A 46 21.30 8.93 20.68
CA SER A 46 21.02 10.22 20.05
C SER A 46 20.04 10.01 18.90
N PRO A 47 18.93 10.75 18.82
CA PRO A 47 18.04 10.72 17.67
C PRO A 47 18.80 11.06 16.39
N SER A 48 18.56 10.33 15.30
CA SER A 48 19.15 10.66 14.01
C SER A 48 18.50 11.93 13.44
N GLU A 49 19.30 12.75 12.77
CA GLU A 49 18.78 13.81 11.92
C GLU A 49 18.09 13.18 10.73
N GLY A 50 16.80 13.22 10.60
CA GLY A 50 16.09 12.57 9.50
C GLY A 50 16.61 13.01 8.12
N LYS A 51 16.61 12.09 7.16
CA LYS A 51 17.01 12.35 5.77
C LYS A 51 15.80 12.45 4.86
N ARG A 52 15.68 13.52 4.07
CA ARG A 52 14.65 13.60 3.04
C ARG A 52 14.94 12.59 1.92
N VAL A 53 14.01 11.67 1.72
CA VAL A 53 14.10 10.61 0.70
C VAL A 53 12.95 10.69 -0.31
N LEU A 54 11.93 11.49 -0.01
CA LEU A 54 10.77 11.70 -0.86
C LEU A 54 10.37 13.19 -0.83
N ASP A 55 9.86 13.68 -1.94
CA ASP A 55 9.29 15.04 -2.00
C ASP A 55 8.09 15.16 -1.06
N THR A 56 7.98 16.31 -0.39
CA THR A 56 6.94 16.59 0.60
C THR A 56 5.53 16.51 0.01
N GLU A 57 5.31 17.10 -1.16
CA GLU A 57 3.99 17.11 -1.78
C GLU A 57 3.60 15.72 -2.30
N VAL A 58 4.57 14.89 -2.69
CA VAL A 58 4.32 13.49 -3.03
C VAL A 58 3.87 12.72 -1.79
N ALA A 59 4.56 12.89 -0.65
CA ALA A 59 4.17 12.25 0.61
C ALA A 59 2.76 12.68 1.05
N ARG A 60 2.44 13.96 1.00
CA ARG A 60 1.11 14.52 1.33
C ARG A 60 0.01 13.98 0.41
N LYS A 61 0.30 13.85 -0.88
CA LYS A 61 -0.64 13.24 -1.84
C LYS A 61 -0.92 11.77 -1.51
N ILE A 62 0.12 11.00 -1.16
CA ILE A 62 -0.04 9.61 -0.72
C ILE A 62 -0.86 9.55 0.57
N ASN A 63 -0.61 10.44 1.54
CA ASN A 63 -1.40 10.55 2.77
C ASN A 63 -2.88 10.77 2.47
N SER A 64 -3.20 11.71 1.57
CA SER A 64 -4.57 11.98 1.15
C SER A 64 -5.25 10.75 0.53
N ILE A 65 -4.55 10.01 -0.33
CA ILE A 65 -5.09 8.80 -0.98
C ILE A 65 -5.29 7.68 0.04
N LEU A 66 -4.30 7.42 0.89
CA LEU A 66 -4.34 6.29 1.82
C LEU A 66 -5.20 6.53 3.07
N SER A 67 -5.62 7.76 3.33
CA SER A 67 -6.58 8.10 4.40
C SER A 67 -8.02 8.24 3.89
N ASP A 68 -8.25 8.22 2.58
CA ASP A 68 -9.59 8.38 2.00
C ASP A 68 -10.43 7.11 2.17
N ASN A 69 -11.26 7.10 3.22
CA ASN A 69 -12.18 5.98 3.46
C ASN A 69 -13.34 5.95 2.46
N ALA A 70 -13.75 7.08 1.90
CA ALA A 70 -14.84 7.12 0.93
C ALA A 70 -14.42 6.40 -0.36
N ALA A 71 -13.20 6.65 -0.84
CA ALA A 71 -12.65 5.99 -2.03
C ALA A 71 -12.53 4.46 -1.89
N ARG A 72 -12.25 3.94 -0.67
CA ARG A 72 -12.14 2.49 -0.43
C ARG A 72 -13.46 1.79 -0.10
N THR A 73 -14.48 2.54 0.28
CA THR A 73 -15.80 2.02 0.68
C THR A 73 -16.45 1.07 -0.34
N PRO A 74 -16.38 1.30 -1.67
CA PRO A 74 -16.97 0.37 -2.64
C PRO A 74 -16.41 -1.05 -2.58
N ILE A 75 -15.16 -1.21 -2.12
CA ILE A 75 -14.50 -2.53 -2.02
C ILE A 75 -14.63 -3.13 -0.63
N PHE A 76 -14.41 -2.35 0.42
CA PHE A 76 -14.29 -2.87 1.79
C PHE A 76 -15.49 -2.54 2.68
N GLY A 77 -16.43 -1.78 2.17
CA GLY A 77 -17.57 -1.29 2.95
C GLY A 77 -17.22 -0.12 3.89
N PRO A 78 -18.26 0.61 4.36
CA PRO A 78 -18.06 1.83 5.15
C PRO A 78 -17.58 1.56 6.58
N ARG A 79 -17.67 0.33 7.06
CA ARG A 79 -17.29 -0.11 8.41
C ARG A 79 -16.14 -1.12 8.41
N SER A 80 -15.27 -1.07 7.42
CA SER A 80 -14.08 -1.92 7.38
C SER A 80 -13.11 -1.62 8.54
N PRO A 81 -12.20 -2.53 8.91
CA PRO A 81 -11.16 -2.26 9.91
C PRO A 81 -10.31 -1.02 9.61
N LEU A 82 -10.27 -0.57 8.35
CA LEU A 82 -9.54 0.63 7.92
C LEU A 82 -10.36 1.92 8.04
N ALA A 83 -11.64 1.84 8.43
CA ALA A 83 -12.49 3.01 8.62
C ALA A 83 -12.30 3.57 10.03
N PHE A 84 -11.82 4.80 10.12
CA PHE A 84 -11.66 5.52 11.38
C PHE A 84 -12.68 6.65 11.51
N PRO A 85 -12.99 7.07 12.75
CA PRO A 85 -13.85 8.23 12.97
C PRO A 85 -13.29 9.48 12.30
N PRO A 86 -14.16 10.43 11.90
CA PRO A 86 -13.71 11.72 11.40
C PRO A 86 -12.72 12.41 12.33
N GLY A 87 -11.74 13.09 11.78
CA GLY A 87 -10.69 13.79 12.53
C GLY A 87 -9.50 12.92 12.97
N LYS A 88 -9.52 11.61 12.69
CA LYS A 88 -8.35 10.75 12.93
C LYS A 88 -7.50 10.65 11.67
N ALA A 89 -6.25 11.12 11.78
CA ALA A 89 -5.27 11.08 10.69
C ALA A 89 -4.64 9.68 10.61
N VAL A 90 -5.31 8.76 9.93
CA VAL A 90 -4.84 7.38 9.76
C VAL A 90 -4.86 7.02 8.29
N ALA A 91 -3.71 6.63 7.76
CA ALA A 91 -3.52 6.15 6.41
C ALA A 91 -3.16 4.66 6.43
N ALA A 92 -3.76 3.85 5.55
CA ALA A 92 -3.50 2.42 5.52
C ALA A 92 -3.70 1.80 4.15
N LYS A 93 -2.97 0.69 3.91
CA LYS A 93 -3.08 -0.14 2.71
C LYS A 93 -3.01 -1.62 3.10
N THR A 94 -3.90 -2.41 2.54
CA THR A 94 -3.82 -3.87 2.60
C THR A 94 -3.08 -4.44 1.40
N GLY A 95 -2.52 -5.62 1.56
CA GLY A 95 -1.93 -6.42 0.50
C GLY A 95 -2.30 -7.89 0.70
N THR A 96 -2.42 -8.62 -0.41
CA THR A 96 -2.58 -10.06 -0.43
C THR A 96 -1.76 -10.59 -1.59
N SER A 97 -0.86 -11.53 -1.33
CA SER A 97 -0.12 -12.20 -2.40
C SER A 97 -1.00 -13.23 -3.12
N GLN A 98 -0.53 -13.71 -4.26
CA GLN A 98 -1.21 -14.79 -4.98
C GLN A 98 -1.33 -16.02 -4.08
N ASP A 99 -2.40 -16.79 -4.29
CA ASP A 99 -2.70 -18.03 -3.55
C ASP A 99 -2.85 -17.84 -2.02
N PHE A 100 -3.04 -16.61 -1.55
CA PHE A 100 -3.19 -16.28 -0.13
C PHE A 100 -1.99 -16.69 0.75
N ASN A 101 -0.78 -16.66 0.22
CA ASN A 101 0.42 -16.98 1.01
C ASN A 101 0.72 -15.89 2.04
N ASP A 102 0.46 -14.62 1.67
CA ASP A 102 0.73 -13.45 2.51
C ASP A 102 -0.47 -12.53 2.57
N ALA A 103 -0.83 -12.14 3.75
CA ALA A 103 -1.81 -11.12 4.03
C ALA A 103 -1.16 -9.97 4.80
N TRP A 104 -1.20 -8.78 4.24
CA TRP A 104 -0.55 -7.59 4.77
C TRP A 104 -1.55 -6.51 5.11
N THR A 105 -1.25 -5.77 6.17
CA THR A 105 -1.79 -4.44 6.39
C THR A 105 -0.68 -3.56 6.93
N VAL A 106 -0.42 -2.46 6.24
CA VAL A 106 0.55 -1.46 6.65
C VAL A 106 -0.15 -0.12 6.70
N GLY A 107 0.11 0.65 7.74
CA GLY A 107 -0.47 1.96 7.86
C GLY A 107 0.19 2.77 8.96
N TYR A 108 -0.18 4.02 9.03
CA TYR A 108 0.48 5.00 9.88
C TYR A 108 -0.44 6.15 10.24
N THR A 109 -0.06 6.84 11.30
CA THR A 109 -0.47 8.18 11.66
C THR A 109 0.71 9.14 11.48
N PRO A 110 0.59 10.44 11.71
CA PRO A 110 1.76 11.32 11.73
C PRO A 110 2.84 10.94 12.74
N SER A 111 2.56 10.08 13.72
CA SER A 111 3.49 9.76 14.82
C SER A 111 3.77 8.27 15.02
N ILE A 112 2.97 7.38 14.44
CA ILE A 112 3.16 5.92 14.57
C ILE A 112 3.01 5.27 13.20
N SER A 113 3.88 4.31 12.90
CA SER A 113 3.75 3.44 11.75
C SER A 113 3.78 1.98 12.19
N ALA A 114 2.91 1.16 11.62
CA ALA A 114 2.79 -0.25 11.95
C ALA A 114 2.55 -1.10 10.70
N ALA A 115 3.13 -2.29 10.70
CA ALA A 115 2.92 -3.30 9.68
C ALA A 115 2.52 -4.62 10.35
N VAL A 116 1.50 -5.26 9.80
CA VAL A 116 1.08 -6.60 10.19
C VAL A 116 1.17 -7.51 8.97
N TRP A 117 1.84 -8.61 9.14
CA TRP A 117 1.89 -9.72 8.21
C TRP A 117 1.28 -10.96 8.85
N VAL A 118 0.49 -11.68 8.07
CA VAL A 118 -0.08 -12.97 8.44
C VAL A 118 0.18 -13.94 7.30
N GLY A 119 0.73 -15.09 7.63
CA GLY A 119 1.08 -16.14 6.67
C GLY A 119 1.70 -17.35 7.38
N ASN A 120 1.96 -18.41 6.62
CA ASN A 120 2.62 -19.61 7.12
C ASN A 120 4.15 -19.48 6.97
N ASN A 121 4.90 -19.95 7.97
CA ASN A 121 6.37 -19.87 7.97
C ASN A 121 7.04 -20.66 6.84
N ASP A 122 6.36 -21.68 6.34
CA ASP A 122 6.80 -22.53 5.21
C ASP A 122 6.32 -22.02 3.85
N ASN A 123 5.74 -20.81 3.81
CA ASN A 123 5.14 -20.20 2.64
C ASN A 123 4.00 -21.02 2.00
N SER A 124 3.39 -21.94 2.76
CA SER A 124 2.19 -22.63 2.30
C SER A 124 0.98 -21.68 2.27
N PRO A 125 0.04 -21.85 1.34
CA PRO A 125 -1.16 -21.04 1.27
C PRO A 125 -1.99 -21.08 2.57
N MET A 126 -2.54 -19.95 2.94
CA MET A 126 -3.59 -19.87 3.95
C MET A 126 -4.94 -20.33 3.34
N THR A 127 -5.97 -20.37 4.16
CA THR A 127 -7.32 -20.64 3.69
C THR A 127 -7.76 -19.62 2.66
N VAL A 128 -8.47 -20.06 1.62
CA VAL A 128 -9.06 -19.20 0.59
C VAL A 128 -9.91 -18.09 1.26
N GLY A 129 -9.68 -16.85 0.87
CA GLY A 129 -10.33 -15.68 1.47
C GLY A 129 -9.56 -15.06 2.63
N SER A 130 -8.33 -15.52 2.94
CA SER A 130 -7.44 -14.91 3.92
C SER A 130 -6.80 -13.61 3.38
N ASP A 131 -7.63 -12.70 2.88
CA ASP A 131 -7.17 -11.40 2.42
C ASP A 131 -6.68 -10.52 3.57
N GLY A 132 -5.74 -9.63 3.27
CA GLY A 132 -5.18 -8.68 4.25
C GLY A 132 -6.24 -7.88 5.00
N ILE A 133 -7.38 -7.58 4.37
CA ILE A 133 -8.47 -6.85 5.01
C ILE A 133 -9.18 -7.70 6.10
N PHE A 134 -9.18 -9.03 5.98
CA PHE A 134 -9.90 -9.91 6.90
C PHE A 134 -9.00 -10.45 8.02
N VAL A 135 -7.72 -10.72 7.73
CA VAL A 135 -6.84 -11.37 8.72
C VAL A 135 -5.79 -10.43 9.30
N ALA A 136 -5.18 -9.54 8.51
CA ALA A 136 -4.15 -8.61 8.99
C ALA A 136 -4.73 -7.27 9.49
N ALA A 137 -5.76 -6.74 8.83
CA ALA A 137 -6.31 -5.43 9.16
C ALA A 137 -6.99 -5.37 10.54
N PRO A 138 -7.69 -6.39 11.06
CA PRO A 138 -8.23 -6.35 12.41
C PRO A 138 -7.13 -6.28 13.49
N ILE A 139 -6.02 -7.01 13.31
CA ILE A 139 -4.86 -6.99 14.21
C ILE A 139 -4.22 -5.60 14.18
N TRP A 140 -3.94 -5.09 12.98
CA TRP A 140 -3.40 -3.76 12.77
C TRP A 140 -4.29 -2.67 13.38
N ARG A 141 -5.61 -2.78 13.18
CA ARG A 141 -6.61 -1.86 13.75
C ARG A 141 -6.55 -1.84 15.27
N SER A 142 -6.54 -2.99 15.89
CA SER A 142 -6.46 -3.12 17.36
C SER A 142 -5.19 -2.48 17.92
N PHE A 143 -4.07 -2.63 17.22
CA PHE A 143 -2.83 -1.98 17.61
C PHE A 143 -2.91 -0.45 17.52
N ILE A 144 -3.43 0.10 16.42
CA ILE A 144 -3.59 1.55 16.25
C ILE A 144 -4.55 2.13 17.30
N ASP A 145 -5.67 1.46 17.56
CA ASP A 145 -6.63 1.89 18.60
C ASP A 145 -5.97 1.87 19.99
N ALA A 146 -5.24 0.81 20.34
CA ALA A 146 -4.55 0.68 21.63
C ALA A 146 -3.40 1.68 21.80
N SER A 147 -2.76 2.10 20.69
CA SER A 147 -1.70 3.11 20.73
C SER A 147 -2.23 4.54 20.96
N GLY A 148 -3.54 4.73 21.00
CA GLY A 148 -4.18 6.05 21.09
C GLY A 148 -3.90 6.94 19.89
N PHE A 149 -3.56 6.36 18.73
CA PHE A 149 -3.16 7.06 17.50
C PHE A 149 -1.83 7.83 17.60
N GLY A 150 -1.05 7.59 18.64
CA GLY A 150 0.14 8.36 18.96
C GLY A 150 -0.23 9.74 19.53
N ASN A 151 -0.05 10.80 18.74
CA ASN A 151 -0.58 12.11 19.10
C ASN A 151 -2.00 12.29 18.49
N PRO A 152 -3.08 12.24 19.28
CA PRO A 152 -4.44 12.29 18.75
C PRO A 152 -4.82 13.63 18.11
N GLU A 153 -4.06 14.70 18.37
CA GLU A 153 -4.27 16.03 17.78
C GLU A 153 -3.51 16.22 16.45
N SER A 154 -2.62 15.30 16.10
CA SER A 154 -1.88 15.41 14.85
C SER A 154 -2.77 15.09 13.65
N SER A 155 -2.60 15.86 12.59
CA SER A 155 -3.29 15.67 11.31
C SER A 155 -2.29 15.57 10.18
N PHE A 156 -2.66 14.91 9.09
CA PHE A 156 -1.88 15.01 7.86
C PHE A 156 -2.01 16.40 7.27
N VAL A 157 -0.88 16.98 6.87
CA VAL A 157 -0.88 18.23 6.13
C VAL A 157 -1.48 17.98 4.75
N ALA A 158 -2.40 18.84 4.32
CA ALA A 158 -2.99 18.75 3.00
C ALA A 158 -1.92 18.99 1.92
N TYR A 159 -1.99 18.21 0.84
CA TYR A 159 -1.14 18.50 -0.34
C TYR A 159 -1.66 19.74 -1.07
N THR A 160 -0.74 20.45 -1.70
CA THR A 160 -1.11 21.55 -2.60
C THR A 160 -1.56 20.97 -3.92
N PRO A 161 -2.85 21.13 -4.33
CA PRO A 161 -3.29 20.67 -5.63
C PRO A 161 -2.40 21.31 -6.71
N ILE A 162 -1.77 20.49 -7.53
CA ILE A 162 -1.13 21.00 -8.72
C ILE A 162 -2.26 21.59 -9.55
N SER A 163 -2.27 22.91 -9.73
CA SER A 163 -3.15 23.55 -10.73
C SER A 163 -3.03 22.72 -12.02
N PRO A 164 -4.13 22.39 -12.69
CA PRO A 164 -4.04 21.62 -13.92
C PRO A 164 -3.00 22.33 -14.78
N VAL A 165 -1.85 21.69 -14.90
CA VAL A 165 -0.75 22.19 -15.71
C VAL A 165 -1.38 22.50 -17.04
N SER A 166 -1.09 23.69 -17.57
CA SER A 166 -1.28 24.06 -18.97
C SER A 166 -1.43 22.84 -19.86
N PRO A 167 -2.37 22.86 -20.81
CA PRO A 167 -2.71 21.70 -21.61
C PRO A 167 -1.46 20.94 -21.96
N LEU A 168 -1.52 19.61 -21.79
CA LEU A 168 -0.45 18.68 -22.13
C LEU A 168 0.39 19.23 -23.27
N PRO A 169 1.73 19.22 -23.17
CA PRO A 169 2.58 19.86 -24.16
C PRO A 169 2.05 19.51 -25.54
N VAL A 170 1.78 20.57 -26.34
CA VAL A 170 1.24 20.42 -27.70
C VAL A 170 2.07 19.35 -28.37
N ARG A 171 1.40 18.27 -28.74
CA ARG A 171 2.01 17.12 -29.39
C ARG A 171 2.92 17.62 -30.50
N PRO A 172 4.17 17.18 -30.60
CA PRO A 172 4.99 17.49 -31.75
C PRO A 172 4.20 17.10 -33.03
N PRO A 173 4.16 17.95 -34.03
CA PRO A 173 3.47 17.63 -35.28
C PRO A 173 4.06 16.32 -35.83
N GLY A 174 3.21 15.36 -36.15
CA GLY A 174 3.62 14.06 -36.73
C GLY A 174 3.44 12.84 -35.81
N ILE A 175 3.09 13.00 -34.52
CA ILE A 175 2.72 11.86 -33.69
C ILE A 175 1.21 11.64 -33.75
N THR A 176 0.77 10.70 -34.57
CA THR A 176 -0.57 10.16 -34.58
C THR A 176 -0.71 9.18 -33.40
N LEU A 177 -1.79 9.28 -32.60
CA LEU A 177 -2.16 8.16 -31.73
C LEU A 177 -2.40 6.96 -32.64
N ALA A 178 -1.61 5.92 -32.47
CA ALA A 178 -2.02 4.64 -33.01
C ALA A 178 -3.42 4.39 -32.46
N SER A 179 -4.39 4.27 -33.33
CA SER A 179 -5.72 3.83 -32.95
C SER A 179 -5.52 2.49 -32.27
N ILE A 180 -5.94 2.36 -31.00
CA ILE A 180 -5.97 1.06 -30.35
C ILE A 180 -7.09 0.31 -31.05
N GLU A 181 -6.75 -0.40 -32.13
CA GLU A 181 -7.65 -1.34 -32.75
C GLU A 181 -7.86 -2.47 -31.73
N LYS A 182 -9.10 -2.57 -31.22
CA LYS A 182 -9.48 -3.71 -30.37
C LYS A 182 -9.46 -4.95 -31.26
N LYS A 183 -8.35 -5.70 -31.22
CA LYS A 183 -8.23 -7.00 -31.87
C LYS A 183 -8.83 -8.05 -30.93
N THR A 184 -9.86 -8.72 -31.37
CA THR A 184 -10.41 -9.89 -30.63
C THR A 184 -9.49 -11.08 -30.92
N VAL A 185 -8.81 -11.53 -29.89
CA VAL A 185 -7.93 -12.70 -29.96
C VAL A 185 -8.68 -13.90 -29.39
N TYR A 186 -8.70 -15.01 -30.12
CA TYR A 186 -9.27 -16.27 -29.65
C TYR A 186 -8.14 -17.17 -29.18
N LEU A 187 -8.26 -17.70 -27.97
CA LEU A 187 -7.27 -18.60 -27.39
C LEU A 187 -7.81 -20.04 -27.33
N ASP A 188 -6.98 -21.00 -27.64
CA ASP A 188 -7.26 -22.41 -27.40
C ASP A 188 -7.35 -22.71 -25.91
N LYS A 189 -8.43 -23.30 -25.44
CA LYS A 189 -8.71 -23.55 -24.01
C LYS A 189 -7.71 -24.51 -23.35
N LYS A 190 -7.06 -25.37 -24.11
CA LYS A 190 -6.14 -26.38 -23.55
C LYS A 190 -4.70 -25.91 -23.56
N THR A 191 -4.30 -25.16 -24.58
CA THR A 191 -2.89 -24.75 -24.78
C THR A 191 -2.64 -23.29 -24.47
N GLY A 192 -3.67 -22.44 -24.33
CA GLY A 192 -3.56 -21.01 -24.15
C GLY A 192 -2.99 -20.26 -25.35
N ARG A 193 -2.76 -20.93 -26.49
CA ARG A 193 -2.21 -20.32 -27.70
C ARG A 193 -3.26 -19.58 -28.52
N GLU A 194 -2.85 -18.51 -29.21
CA GLU A 194 -3.72 -17.79 -30.13
C GLU A 194 -4.15 -18.67 -31.30
N ILE A 195 -5.47 -18.71 -31.57
CA ILE A 195 -6.06 -19.43 -32.70
C ILE A 195 -6.12 -18.45 -33.87
N PRO A 196 -5.49 -18.75 -35.01
CA PRO A 196 -5.57 -17.92 -36.20
C PRO A 196 -7.01 -17.68 -36.66
N GLU A 197 -7.30 -16.46 -37.11
CA GLU A 197 -8.67 -16.04 -37.46
C GLU A 197 -9.34 -16.96 -38.51
N GLY A 198 -8.54 -17.52 -39.45
CA GLY A 198 -8.99 -18.50 -40.45
C GLY A 198 -9.50 -19.81 -39.85
N GLU A 199 -8.93 -20.27 -38.73
CA GLU A 199 -9.36 -21.47 -38.03
C GLU A 199 -10.59 -21.24 -37.18
N VAL A 200 -10.73 -20.06 -36.58
CA VAL A 200 -11.94 -19.68 -35.82
C VAL A 200 -13.17 -19.70 -36.72
N LYS A 201 -13.05 -19.21 -37.96
CA LYS A 201 -14.14 -19.26 -38.97
C LYS A 201 -14.54 -20.70 -39.33
N LYS A 202 -13.59 -21.63 -39.39
CA LYS A 202 -13.86 -23.06 -39.64
C LYS A 202 -14.52 -23.75 -38.44
N MET A 203 -14.14 -23.38 -37.22
CA MET A 203 -14.75 -23.92 -35.99
C MET A 203 -16.22 -23.47 -35.82
N LYS A 204 -16.53 -22.22 -36.17
CA LYS A 204 -17.91 -21.69 -36.14
C LYS A 204 -18.82 -22.39 -37.18
N LYS A 205 -18.30 -22.78 -38.35
CA LYS A 205 -19.06 -23.51 -39.38
C LYS A 205 -19.35 -24.98 -39.04
N LYS A 206 -18.64 -25.60 -38.10
CA LYS A 206 -18.87 -26.99 -37.67
C LYS A 206 -19.89 -27.14 -36.54
N ARG A 207 -20.51 -26.06 -36.09
CA ARG A 207 -21.53 -26.04 -35.00
C ARG A 207 -22.96 -25.78 -35.49
N TYR A 208 -23.22 -25.95 -36.81
CA TYR A 208 -24.56 -25.97 -37.40
C TYR A 208 -24.76 -27.27 -38.15
#